data_5a6071c1644c7de1fa3d99f8b613d3e0
#
_entry.id   5a6071c1644c7de1fa3d99f8b613d3e0
#
_cell.length_a   1.000
_cell.length_b   1.000
_cell.length_c   1.000
_cell.angle_alpha   90.00
_cell.angle_beta   90.00
_cell.angle_gamma   90.00
#
_symmetry.space_group_name_H-M   'P 1'
#
loop_
_entity.id
_entity.type
_entity.pdbx_description
1 polymer ?
#
loop_
_entity_poly.entity_id
_entity_poly.type
_entity_poly.pdbx_seq_one_letter_code
_entity_poly.pdbx_strand_id
1 'polypeptide(L)'
;MFDAIYVQNLNISMKKILFRKLLSDCTLFFLISLFSTSIIIWVFQAVNFLDIIVEDGRNYLVYLNFSLLNFPKIVTKLVPFILFFSFVYTITRYETKNELIIFWNFGVNKIEFINFFLKLSIIITIFQIFLTASIVPKTQDLARSFLRTSSVNFLENFVKPKVFNDAIKGLTIYSNSKDKDGNLKEIYLKKGSGDFQITYAKKGNFKQSGNNQILELYSGETISIIDNKISSFKFSKSDFNLSYLEDNTTTYKKTQEVDTVDLIKCYHNLMNFNILSIDRNFQ
;
A
#
# COMPACT_ATOMS: atom_id res chain seq x y z
N MET A 1 -20.32 53.52 32.17
CA MET A 1 -19.48 52.32 32.48
C MET A 1 -20.18 51.02 31.97
N PHE A 2 -21.43 50.82 32.11
CA PHE A 2 -22.21 49.65 31.64
C PHE A 2 -22.22 49.53 30.11
N ASP A 3 -22.36 50.65 29.38
CA ASP A 3 -22.39 50.64 27.90
C ASP A 3 -21.05 50.20 27.27
N ALA A 4 -19.94 50.55 27.88
CA ALA A 4 -18.61 50.15 27.36
C ALA A 4 -18.36 48.66 27.52
N ILE A 5 -18.80 48.04 28.61
CA ILE A 5 -18.67 46.59 28.86
C ILE A 5 -19.62 45.83 27.93
N TYR A 6 -20.81 46.34 27.66
CA TYR A 6 -21.78 45.75 26.75
C TYR A 6 -21.27 45.75 25.29
N VAL A 7 -20.74 46.88 24.84
CA VAL A 7 -20.13 47.01 23.49
C VAL A 7 -18.92 46.12 23.35
N GLN A 8 -18.08 45.99 24.38
CA GLN A 8 -16.90 45.12 24.35
C GLN A 8 -17.30 43.63 24.27
N ASN A 9 -18.32 43.19 25.00
CA ASN A 9 -18.85 41.82 24.92
C ASN A 9 -19.49 41.50 23.56
N LEU A 10 -20.21 42.47 22.98
CA LEU A 10 -20.74 42.35 21.61
C LEU A 10 -19.64 42.18 20.59
N ASN A 11 -18.57 42.97 20.67
CA ASN A 11 -17.43 42.90 19.75
C ASN A 11 -16.72 41.54 19.84
N ILE A 12 -16.51 40.99 21.04
CA ILE A 12 -15.95 39.66 21.26
C ILE A 12 -16.84 38.58 20.67
N SER A 13 -18.15 38.69 20.82
CA SER A 13 -19.11 37.73 20.28
C SER A 13 -19.10 37.74 18.74
N MET A 14 -19.09 38.94 18.14
CA MET A 14 -19.06 39.11 16.69
C MET A 14 -17.76 38.55 16.08
N LYS A 15 -16.60 38.80 16.71
CA LYS A 15 -15.31 38.21 16.28
C LYS A 15 -15.37 36.67 16.24
N LYS A 16 -15.93 36.03 17.26
CA LYS A 16 -16.09 34.57 17.31
C LYS A 16 -16.95 34.04 16.16
N ILE A 17 -18.03 34.72 15.81
CA ILE A 17 -18.92 34.36 14.71
C ILE A 17 -18.19 34.45 13.37
N LEU A 18 -17.42 35.52 13.15
CA LEU A 18 -16.63 35.72 11.92
C LEU A 18 -15.59 34.63 11.75
N PHE A 19 -14.80 34.32 12.80
CA PHE A 19 -13.82 33.25 12.74
C PHE A 19 -14.45 31.86 12.59
N ARG A 20 -15.63 31.62 13.17
CA ARG A 20 -16.37 30.37 12.99
C ARG A 20 -16.83 30.19 11.54
N LYS A 21 -17.31 31.24 10.90
CA LYS A 21 -17.69 31.22 9.48
C LYS A 21 -16.46 30.97 8.60
N LEU A 22 -15.37 31.68 8.84
CA LEU A 22 -14.11 31.49 8.16
C LEU A 22 -13.59 30.05 8.28
N LEU A 23 -13.67 29.47 9.50
CA LEU A 23 -13.31 28.08 9.75
C LEU A 23 -14.17 27.12 8.92
N SER A 24 -15.50 27.34 8.94
CA SER A 24 -16.44 26.48 8.20
C SER A 24 -16.16 26.52 6.69
N ASP A 25 -15.98 27.70 6.12
CA ASP A 25 -15.74 27.86 4.67
C ASP A 25 -14.39 27.25 4.27
N CYS A 26 -13.35 27.47 5.08
CA CYS A 26 -12.03 26.91 4.84
C CYS A 26 -12.02 25.37 4.96
N THR A 27 -12.61 24.83 6.02
CA THR A 27 -12.64 23.38 6.25
C THR A 27 -13.54 22.67 5.23
N LEU A 28 -14.66 23.26 4.83
CA LEU A 28 -15.53 22.69 3.80
C LEU A 28 -14.78 22.58 2.46
N PHE A 29 -14.13 23.67 2.03
CA PHE A 29 -13.36 23.66 0.80
C PHE A 29 -12.18 22.67 0.88
N PHE A 30 -11.47 22.64 2.01
CA PHE A 30 -10.38 21.69 2.24
C PHE A 30 -10.86 20.24 2.12
N LEU A 31 -11.96 19.87 2.76
CA LEU A 31 -12.48 18.49 2.73
C LEU A 31 -12.96 18.09 1.34
N ILE A 32 -13.69 18.97 0.64
CA ILE A 32 -14.17 18.69 -0.72
C ILE A 32 -12.98 18.52 -1.66
N SER A 33 -12.00 19.42 -1.62
CA SER A 33 -10.80 19.37 -2.46
C SER A 33 -9.95 18.13 -2.15
N LEU A 34 -9.77 17.80 -0.86
CA LEU A 34 -9.01 16.64 -0.43
C LEU A 34 -9.65 15.34 -0.93
N PHE A 35 -10.96 15.20 -0.75
CA PHE A 35 -11.67 14.00 -1.16
C PHE A 35 -11.69 13.84 -2.68
N SER A 36 -12.01 14.91 -3.41
CA SER A 36 -12.04 14.91 -4.88
C SER A 36 -10.66 14.55 -5.48
N THR A 37 -9.60 15.22 -5.03
CA THR A 37 -8.24 14.95 -5.54
C THR A 37 -7.75 13.56 -5.14
N SER A 38 -8.09 13.10 -3.92
CA SER A 38 -7.73 11.76 -3.46
C SER A 38 -8.38 10.66 -4.29
N ILE A 39 -9.64 10.82 -4.68
CA ILE A 39 -10.34 9.86 -5.56
C ILE A 39 -9.68 9.83 -6.94
N ILE A 40 -9.36 10.98 -7.52
CA ILE A 40 -8.71 11.05 -8.84
C ILE A 40 -7.38 10.29 -8.81
N ILE A 41 -6.52 10.58 -7.82
CA ILE A 41 -5.21 9.90 -7.69
C ILE A 41 -5.40 8.41 -7.38
N TRP A 42 -6.39 8.06 -6.56
CA TRP A 42 -6.70 6.66 -6.27
C TRP A 42 -7.09 5.88 -7.53
N VAL A 43 -7.91 6.45 -8.41
CA VAL A 43 -8.28 5.83 -9.70
C VAL A 43 -7.03 5.60 -10.57
N PHE A 44 -6.13 6.59 -10.69
CA PHE A 44 -4.87 6.40 -11.42
C PHE A 44 -4.00 5.31 -10.82
N GLN A 45 -3.88 5.25 -9.49
CA GLN A 45 -3.13 4.17 -8.84
C GLN A 45 -3.81 2.81 -8.97
N ALA A 46 -5.14 2.78 -8.95
CA ALA A 46 -5.90 1.56 -9.16
C ALA A 46 -5.61 0.95 -10.54
N VAL A 47 -5.49 1.78 -11.59
CA VAL A 47 -5.09 1.30 -12.93
C VAL A 47 -3.69 0.68 -12.90
N ASN A 48 -2.72 1.29 -12.21
CA ASN A 48 -1.38 0.73 -12.08
C ASN A 48 -1.35 -0.61 -11.29
N PHE A 49 -2.32 -0.85 -10.43
CA PHE A 49 -2.45 -2.11 -9.70
C PHE A 49 -3.15 -3.21 -10.50
N LEU A 50 -3.67 -2.92 -11.71
CA LEU A 50 -4.27 -3.94 -12.57
C LEU A 50 -3.28 -5.03 -12.98
N ASP A 51 -1.98 -4.72 -13.01
CA ASP A 51 -0.92 -5.71 -13.27
C ASP A 51 -1.00 -6.89 -12.29
N ILE A 52 -1.42 -6.64 -11.04
CA ILE A 52 -1.66 -7.68 -10.02
C ILE A 52 -2.70 -8.71 -10.47
N ILE A 53 -3.71 -8.30 -11.25
CA ILE A 53 -4.71 -9.23 -11.80
C ILE A 53 -4.21 -9.86 -13.10
N VAL A 54 -3.66 -9.04 -13.99
CA VAL A 54 -3.33 -9.44 -15.37
C VAL A 54 -2.08 -10.33 -15.38
N GLU A 55 -1.04 -9.92 -14.68
CA GLU A 55 0.23 -10.65 -14.64
C GLU A 55 0.20 -11.77 -13.59
N ASP A 56 -0.32 -11.50 -12.41
CA ASP A 56 -0.37 -12.46 -11.31
C ASP A 56 -1.60 -13.38 -11.34
N GLY A 57 -2.60 -13.15 -12.18
CA GLY A 57 -3.81 -13.97 -12.28
C GLY A 57 -4.66 -14.03 -11.00
N ARG A 58 -4.57 -13.01 -10.15
CA ARG A 58 -5.24 -12.97 -8.84
C ARG A 58 -6.72 -12.62 -8.97
N ASN A 59 -7.51 -12.98 -7.94
CA ASN A 59 -8.93 -12.64 -7.89
C ASN A 59 -9.12 -11.11 -7.78
N TYR A 60 -10.13 -10.59 -8.50
CA TYR A 60 -10.44 -9.17 -8.50
C TYR A 60 -10.76 -8.60 -7.10
N LEU A 61 -11.28 -9.42 -6.16
CA LEU A 61 -11.53 -9.01 -4.77
C LEU A 61 -10.24 -8.67 -4.02
N VAL A 62 -9.16 -9.42 -4.29
CA VAL A 62 -7.84 -9.15 -3.71
C VAL A 62 -7.33 -7.79 -4.18
N TYR A 63 -7.46 -7.53 -5.47
CA TYR A 63 -7.11 -6.25 -6.08
C TYR A 63 -7.90 -5.08 -5.48
N LEU A 64 -9.25 -5.22 -5.37
CA LEU A 64 -10.10 -4.18 -4.82
C LEU A 64 -9.71 -3.84 -3.38
N ASN A 65 -9.54 -4.87 -2.53
CA ASN A 65 -9.12 -4.69 -1.14
C ASN A 65 -7.73 -4.07 -1.04
N PHE A 66 -6.78 -4.53 -1.85
CA PHE A 66 -5.44 -3.96 -1.92
C PHE A 66 -5.47 -2.49 -2.32
N SER A 67 -6.20 -2.16 -3.38
CA SER A 67 -6.35 -0.79 -3.87
C SER A 67 -7.00 0.13 -2.83
N LEU A 68 -8.08 -0.33 -2.17
CA LEU A 68 -8.79 0.43 -1.15
C LEU A 68 -7.93 0.67 0.10
N LEU A 69 -7.16 -0.34 0.53
CA LEU A 69 -6.26 -0.22 1.67
C LEU A 69 -5.07 0.72 1.42
N ASN A 70 -4.77 1.03 0.16
CA ASN A 70 -3.78 2.05 -0.21
C ASN A 70 -4.34 3.49 -0.16
N PHE A 71 -5.67 3.66 -0.10
CA PHE A 71 -6.31 4.99 -0.09
C PHE A 71 -5.86 5.90 1.06
N PRO A 72 -5.74 5.45 2.33
CA PRO A 72 -5.27 6.30 3.43
C PRO A 72 -3.87 6.89 3.20
N LYS A 73 -2.98 6.13 2.57
CA LYS A 73 -1.64 6.60 2.20
C LYS A 73 -1.68 7.74 1.19
N ILE A 74 -2.62 7.71 0.24
CA ILE A 74 -2.82 8.78 -0.75
C ILE A 74 -3.28 10.04 -0.03
N VAL A 75 -4.33 9.92 0.80
CA VAL A 75 -4.91 11.02 1.55
C VAL A 75 -3.86 11.74 2.39
N THR A 76 -3.09 11.00 3.19
CA THR A 76 -2.07 11.61 4.08
C THR A 76 -0.99 12.37 3.32
N LYS A 77 -0.61 11.93 2.12
CA LYS A 77 0.37 12.64 1.29
C LYS A 77 -0.17 13.93 0.70
N LEU A 78 -1.48 14.01 0.46
CA LEU A 78 -2.13 15.17 -0.16
C LEU A 78 -2.48 16.27 0.84
N VAL A 79 -2.69 15.93 2.11
CA VAL A 79 -3.11 16.88 3.15
C VAL A 79 -2.32 18.21 3.14
N PRO A 80 -0.96 18.25 3.17
CA PRO A 80 -0.24 19.51 3.27
C PRO A 80 -0.42 20.39 2.03
N PHE A 81 -0.44 19.78 0.85
CA PHE A 81 -0.62 20.53 -0.41
C PHE A 81 -2.03 21.12 -0.51
N ILE A 82 -3.05 20.32 -0.23
CA ILE A 82 -4.44 20.77 -0.33
C ILE A 82 -4.77 21.78 0.77
N LEU A 83 -4.16 21.65 1.96
CA LEU A 83 -4.29 22.63 3.02
C LEU A 83 -3.77 24.01 2.58
N PHE A 84 -2.59 24.04 1.98
CA PHE A 84 -2.02 25.27 1.45
C PHE A 84 -2.95 25.90 0.39
N PHE A 85 -3.38 25.12 -0.59
CA PHE A 85 -4.31 25.63 -1.63
C PHE A 85 -5.65 26.10 -1.04
N SER A 86 -6.16 25.40 -0.02
CA SER A 86 -7.38 25.80 0.67
C SER A 86 -7.25 27.16 1.35
N PHE A 87 -6.11 27.43 2.00
CA PHE A 87 -5.86 28.72 2.60
C PHE A 87 -5.79 29.84 1.58
N VAL A 88 -5.00 29.65 0.50
CA VAL A 88 -4.89 30.62 -0.58
C VAL A 88 -6.25 30.90 -1.20
N TYR A 89 -7.01 29.87 -1.54
CA TYR A 89 -8.34 30.01 -2.12
C TYR A 89 -9.29 30.77 -1.19
N THR A 90 -9.33 30.43 0.10
CA THR A 90 -10.22 31.06 1.07
C THR A 90 -9.88 32.57 1.22
N ILE A 91 -8.59 32.89 1.35
CA ILE A 91 -8.15 34.29 1.46
C ILE A 91 -8.51 35.08 0.21
N THR A 92 -8.21 34.55 -0.98
CA THR A 92 -8.53 35.20 -2.25
C THR A 92 -10.02 35.41 -2.43
N ARG A 93 -10.85 34.39 -2.07
CA ARG A 93 -12.31 34.51 -2.14
C ARG A 93 -12.85 35.60 -1.23
N TYR A 94 -12.35 35.69 0.00
CA TYR A 94 -12.76 36.72 0.95
C TYR A 94 -12.32 38.11 0.53
N GLU A 95 -11.16 38.24 -0.13
CA GLU A 95 -10.67 39.48 -0.71
C GLU A 95 -11.52 39.95 -1.89
N THR A 96 -11.77 39.07 -2.87
CA THR A 96 -12.56 39.38 -4.07
C THR A 96 -14.00 39.76 -3.77
N LYS A 97 -14.57 39.20 -2.69
CA LYS A 97 -15.92 39.52 -2.21
C LYS A 97 -15.98 40.72 -1.26
N ASN A 98 -14.84 41.35 -0.98
CA ASN A 98 -14.72 42.43 0.01
C ASN A 98 -15.13 42.01 1.43
N GLU A 99 -15.21 40.71 1.73
CA GLU A 99 -15.58 40.20 3.05
C GLU A 99 -14.47 40.44 4.09
N LEU A 100 -13.21 40.62 3.69
CA LEU A 100 -12.11 40.96 4.59
C LEU A 100 -12.28 42.31 5.24
N ILE A 101 -12.95 43.28 4.59
CA ILE A 101 -13.23 44.61 5.14
C ILE A 101 -14.11 44.49 6.41
N ILE A 102 -14.97 43.50 6.46
CA ILE A 102 -15.82 43.22 7.61
C ILE A 102 -14.95 42.89 8.83
N PHE A 103 -13.91 42.07 8.67
CA PHE A 103 -12.99 41.70 9.75
C PHE A 103 -12.26 42.94 10.29
N TRP A 104 -11.81 43.84 9.39
CA TRP A 104 -11.11 45.05 9.80
C TRP A 104 -12.04 46.03 10.51
N ASN A 105 -13.27 46.18 10.06
CA ASN A 105 -14.28 47.04 10.70
C ASN A 105 -14.66 46.57 12.11
N PHE A 106 -14.62 45.25 12.35
CA PHE A 106 -14.82 44.71 13.69
C PHE A 106 -13.55 44.67 14.56
N GLY A 107 -12.50 45.37 14.13
CA GLY A 107 -11.24 45.50 14.89
C GLY A 107 -10.44 44.21 15.01
N VAL A 108 -10.51 43.31 14.02
CA VAL A 108 -9.64 42.15 13.94
C VAL A 108 -8.29 42.61 13.36
N ASN A 109 -7.20 42.37 14.10
CA ASN A 109 -5.86 42.70 13.63
C ASN A 109 -5.41 41.69 12.56
N LYS A 110 -4.60 42.14 11.59
CA LYS A 110 -4.00 41.25 10.57
C LYS A 110 -3.23 40.07 11.19
N ILE A 111 -2.58 40.31 12.33
CA ILE A 111 -1.85 39.26 13.07
C ILE A 111 -2.82 38.22 13.65
N GLU A 112 -3.99 38.64 14.17
CA GLU A 112 -5.01 37.70 14.66
C GLU A 112 -5.55 36.82 13.56
N PHE A 113 -5.73 37.40 12.37
CA PHE A 113 -6.17 36.67 11.18
C PHE A 113 -5.14 35.63 10.72
N ILE A 114 -3.85 36.00 10.65
CA ILE A 114 -2.77 35.08 10.31
C ILE A 114 -2.63 33.97 11.37
N ASN A 115 -2.66 34.32 12.65
CA ASN A 115 -2.58 33.37 13.75
C ASN A 115 -3.71 32.33 13.74
N PHE A 116 -4.88 32.71 13.23
CA PHE A 116 -5.98 31.76 13.04
C PHE A 116 -5.59 30.63 12.05
N PHE A 117 -5.08 30.97 10.87
CA PHE A 117 -4.63 29.98 9.88
C PHE A 117 -3.46 29.14 10.41
N LEU A 118 -2.55 29.76 11.16
CA LEU A 118 -1.42 29.06 11.77
C LEU A 118 -1.89 28.01 12.79
N LYS A 119 -2.84 28.38 13.67
CA LYS A 119 -3.43 27.42 14.62
C LYS A 119 -4.15 26.28 13.91
N LEU A 120 -4.93 26.58 12.89
CA LEU A 120 -5.62 25.58 12.09
C LEU A 120 -4.63 24.63 11.39
N SER A 121 -3.56 25.17 10.83
CA SER A 121 -2.48 24.38 10.22
C SER A 121 -1.83 23.42 11.22
N ILE A 122 -1.50 23.89 12.43
CA ILE A 122 -0.90 23.06 13.47
C ILE A 122 -1.83 21.90 13.85
N ILE A 123 -3.13 22.16 14.03
CA ILE A 123 -4.11 21.12 14.39
C ILE A 123 -4.19 20.04 13.30
N ILE A 124 -4.28 20.47 12.02
CA ILE A 124 -4.36 19.53 10.88
C ILE A 124 -3.04 18.76 10.73
N THR A 125 -1.90 19.39 10.95
CA THR A 125 -0.59 18.74 10.89
C THR A 125 -0.42 17.67 11.98
N ILE A 126 -0.85 17.94 13.21
CA ILE A 126 -0.84 16.95 14.30
C ILE A 126 -1.73 15.75 13.92
N PHE A 127 -2.91 16.02 13.40
CA PHE A 127 -3.81 14.97 12.92
C PHE A 127 -3.20 14.15 11.77
N GLN A 128 -2.53 14.80 10.82
CA GLN A 128 -1.81 14.14 9.72
C GLN A 128 -0.67 13.25 10.24
N ILE A 129 0.12 13.72 11.20
CA ILE A 129 1.19 12.92 11.80
C ILE A 129 0.60 11.66 12.45
N PHE A 130 -0.50 11.80 13.18
CA PHE A 130 -1.19 10.66 13.78
C PHE A 130 -1.67 9.64 12.73
N LEU A 131 -2.29 10.11 11.64
CA LEU A 131 -2.71 9.25 10.53
C LEU A 131 -1.53 8.50 9.91
N THR A 132 -0.43 9.22 9.65
CA THR A 132 0.77 8.67 9.00
C THR A 132 1.50 7.68 9.91
N ALA A 133 1.53 7.94 11.22
CA ALA A 133 2.26 7.11 12.17
C ALA A 133 1.50 5.82 12.58
N SER A 134 0.16 5.86 12.60
CA SER A 134 -0.67 4.76 13.12
C SER A 134 -1.52 4.08 12.06
N ILE A 135 -2.25 4.83 11.25
CA ILE A 135 -3.23 4.25 10.31
C ILE A 135 -2.54 3.73 9.05
N VAL A 136 -1.65 4.52 8.46
CA VAL A 136 -0.98 4.14 7.20
C VAL A 136 -0.18 2.84 7.33
N PRO A 137 0.66 2.60 8.35
CA PRO A 137 1.40 1.35 8.47
C PRO A 137 0.47 0.13 8.57
N LYS A 138 -0.58 0.23 9.39
CA LYS A 138 -1.55 -0.87 9.58
C LYS A 138 -2.29 -1.21 8.29
N THR A 139 -2.76 -0.21 7.54
CA THR A 139 -3.45 -0.44 6.28
C THR A 139 -2.50 -1.00 5.21
N GLN A 140 -1.23 -0.59 5.20
CA GLN A 140 -0.22 -1.13 4.28
C GLN A 140 0.15 -2.58 4.63
N ASP A 141 0.31 -2.92 5.91
CA ASP A 141 0.57 -4.30 6.34
C ASP A 141 -0.61 -5.22 5.99
N LEU A 142 -1.86 -4.76 6.23
CA LEU A 142 -3.07 -5.48 5.81
C LEU A 142 -3.14 -5.65 4.28
N ALA A 143 -2.90 -4.59 3.51
CA ALA A 143 -2.89 -4.66 2.05
C ALA A 143 -1.93 -5.73 1.54
N ARG A 144 -0.74 -5.77 2.14
CA ARG A 144 0.27 -6.75 1.77
C ARG A 144 -0.05 -8.16 2.24
N SER A 145 -0.70 -8.32 3.40
CA SER A 145 -1.16 -9.62 3.88
C SER A 145 -2.15 -10.25 2.91
N PHE A 146 -3.06 -9.46 2.33
CA PHE A 146 -3.96 -9.94 1.28
C PHE A 146 -3.21 -10.45 0.05
N LEU A 147 -2.14 -9.76 -0.36
CA LEU A 147 -1.30 -10.23 -1.47
C LEU A 147 -0.58 -11.54 -1.12
N ARG A 148 -0.02 -11.66 0.08
CA ARG A 148 0.67 -12.89 0.53
C ARG A 148 -0.28 -14.07 0.61
N THR A 149 -1.44 -13.90 1.24
CA THR A 149 -2.42 -14.98 1.40
C THR A 149 -2.99 -15.41 0.05
N SER A 150 -3.12 -14.50 -0.90
CA SER A 150 -3.63 -14.85 -2.23
C SER A 150 -2.58 -15.51 -3.13
N SER A 151 -1.28 -15.40 -2.81
CA SER A 151 -0.23 -16.09 -3.56
C SER A 151 -0.31 -17.60 -3.40
N VAL A 152 -0.85 -18.09 -2.31
CA VAL A 152 -1.05 -19.53 -2.04
C VAL A 152 -1.96 -20.18 -3.08
N ASN A 153 -3.00 -19.50 -3.54
CA ASN A 153 -3.92 -20.03 -4.56
C ASN A 153 -3.57 -19.56 -5.97
N PHE A 154 -2.52 -18.75 -6.12
CA PHE A 154 -2.13 -18.14 -7.39
C PHE A 154 -1.75 -19.19 -8.43
N LEU A 155 -0.85 -20.11 -8.09
CA LEU A 155 -0.37 -21.13 -9.03
C LEU A 155 -1.47 -22.07 -9.47
N GLU A 156 -2.39 -22.42 -8.56
CA GLU A 156 -3.54 -23.23 -8.90
C GLU A 156 -4.46 -22.52 -9.91
N ASN A 157 -4.75 -21.24 -9.70
CA ASN A 157 -5.61 -20.46 -10.60
C ASN A 157 -4.90 -20.03 -11.88
N PHE A 158 -3.58 -19.89 -11.83
CA PHE A 158 -2.75 -19.43 -12.94
C PHE A 158 -2.65 -20.47 -14.06
N VAL A 159 -2.50 -21.76 -13.72
CA VAL A 159 -2.39 -22.81 -14.73
C VAL A 159 -3.69 -23.00 -15.47
N LYS A 160 -3.77 -22.35 -16.66
CA LYS A 160 -4.87 -22.54 -17.60
C LYS A 160 -4.58 -23.77 -18.48
N PRO A 161 -5.56 -24.69 -18.63
CA PRO A 161 -5.37 -25.87 -19.49
C PRO A 161 -5.20 -25.46 -20.95
N LYS A 162 -4.40 -26.23 -21.69
CA LYS A 162 -4.11 -26.08 -23.13
C LYS A 162 -3.36 -24.79 -23.51
N VAL A 163 -2.71 -24.12 -22.55
CA VAL A 163 -1.92 -22.92 -22.77
C VAL A 163 -0.57 -23.09 -22.07
N PHE A 164 0.51 -22.59 -22.70
CA PHE A 164 1.81 -22.46 -22.04
C PHE A 164 1.77 -21.25 -21.11
N ASN A 165 1.99 -21.50 -19.84
CA ASN A 165 1.94 -20.49 -18.80
C ASN A 165 3.38 -20.15 -18.37
N ASP A 166 3.87 -18.97 -18.80
CA ASP A 166 5.25 -18.48 -18.61
C ASP A 166 5.36 -17.34 -17.59
N ALA A 167 4.33 -17.14 -16.74
CA ALA A 167 4.30 -15.98 -15.80
C ALA A 167 5.41 -16.00 -14.76
N ILE A 168 6.15 -17.10 -14.67
CA ILE A 168 7.23 -17.25 -13.72
C ILE A 168 8.55 -17.30 -14.49
N LYS A 169 9.44 -16.36 -14.22
CA LYS A 169 10.77 -16.33 -14.86
C LYS A 169 11.48 -17.68 -14.71
N GLY A 170 11.75 -18.30 -15.85
CA GLY A 170 12.47 -19.57 -15.91
C GLY A 170 11.64 -20.82 -15.63
N LEU A 171 10.31 -20.71 -15.52
CA LEU A 171 9.41 -21.85 -15.42
C LEU A 171 8.24 -21.73 -16.38
N THR A 172 8.14 -22.64 -17.35
CA THR A 172 6.98 -22.79 -18.22
C THR A 172 6.18 -24.01 -17.78
N ILE A 173 4.87 -23.82 -17.55
CA ILE A 173 3.95 -24.89 -17.19
C ILE A 173 2.90 -25.05 -18.30
N TYR A 174 2.72 -26.27 -18.77
CA TYR A 174 1.62 -26.65 -19.66
C TYR A 174 0.84 -27.81 -19.06
N SER A 175 -0.48 -27.79 -19.15
CA SER A 175 -1.35 -28.93 -18.83
C SER A 175 -2.41 -29.11 -19.90
N ASN A 176 -2.70 -30.34 -20.26
CA ASN A 176 -3.74 -30.63 -21.25
C ASN A 176 -5.17 -30.43 -20.69
N SER A 177 -5.39 -30.78 -19.44
CA SER A 177 -6.68 -30.59 -18.80
C SER A 177 -6.54 -30.33 -17.30
N LYS A 178 -7.49 -29.57 -16.75
CA LYS A 178 -7.63 -29.29 -15.33
C LYS A 178 -9.03 -29.69 -14.90
N ASP A 179 -9.13 -30.48 -13.83
CA ASP A 179 -10.40 -30.92 -13.25
C ASP A 179 -10.96 -29.81 -12.31
N LYS A 180 -12.25 -29.93 -11.93
CA LYS A 180 -12.90 -28.99 -10.99
C LYS A 180 -12.22 -28.95 -9.62
N ASP A 181 -11.59 -30.05 -9.23
CA ASP A 181 -10.83 -30.20 -7.98
C ASP A 181 -9.38 -29.70 -8.07
N GLY A 182 -9.00 -29.00 -9.16
CA GLY A 182 -7.66 -28.46 -9.36
C GLY A 182 -6.62 -29.49 -9.85
N ASN A 183 -6.97 -30.74 -10.06
CA ASN A 183 -6.05 -31.77 -10.54
C ASN A 183 -5.70 -31.54 -12.02
N LEU A 184 -4.42 -31.58 -12.33
CA LEU A 184 -3.88 -31.41 -13.67
C LEU A 184 -3.60 -32.78 -14.32
N LYS A 185 -3.81 -32.88 -15.64
CA LYS A 185 -3.47 -34.06 -16.43
C LYS A 185 -2.52 -33.68 -17.58
N GLU A 186 -1.58 -34.59 -17.86
CA GLU A 186 -0.58 -34.42 -18.91
C GLU A 186 0.16 -33.09 -18.78
N ILE A 187 1.02 -33.03 -17.77
CA ILE A 187 1.73 -31.81 -17.36
C ILE A 187 3.12 -31.84 -17.98
N TYR A 188 3.52 -30.72 -18.55
CA TYR A 188 4.88 -30.44 -18.98
C TYR A 188 5.41 -29.23 -18.22
N LEU A 189 6.54 -29.41 -17.58
CA LEU A 189 7.26 -28.37 -16.85
C LEU A 189 8.63 -28.18 -17.50
N LYS A 190 8.94 -26.95 -17.90
CA LYS A 190 10.29 -26.58 -18.35
C LYS A 190 10.89 -25.60 -17.37
N LYS A 191 12.03 -25.92 -16.81
CA LYS A 191 12.79 -25.07 -15.88
C LYS A 191 14.16 -24.73 -16.49
N GLY A 192 14.53 -23.45 -16.46
CA GLY A 192 15.80 -22.94 -16.99
C GLY A 192 15.69 -22.41 -18.42
N SER A 193 16.68 -21.59 -18.84
CA SER A 193 16.75 -20.98 -20.17
C SER A 193 17.99 -21.37 -20.96
N GLY A 194 19.11 -21.69 -20.32
CA GLY A 194 20.32 -22.21 -20.95
C GLY A 194 20.42 -23.72 -20.71
N ASP A 195 20.93 -24.12 -19.55
CA ASP A 195 20.71 -25.46 -19.04
C ASP A 195 19.27 -25.57 -18.60
N PHE A 196 18.55 -26.57 -19.12
CA PHE A 196 17.14 -26.70 -18.84
C PHE A 196 16.73 -28.11 -18.47
N GLN A 197 15.66 -28.19 -17.67
CA GLN A 197 15.04 -29.43 -17.26
C GLN A 197 13.62 -29.45 -17.78
N ILE A 198 13.22 -30.54 -18.45
CA ILE A 198 11.83 -30.80 -18.85
C ILE A 198 11.33 -31.97 -18.02
N THR A 199 10.22 -31.78 -17.35
CA THR A 199 9.54 -32.82 -16.59
C THR A 199 8.16 -33.05 -17.20
N TYR A 200 7.88 -34.28 -17.59
CA TYR A 200 6.56 -34.73 -17.99
C TYR A 200 5.92 -35.55 -16.86
N ALA A 201 4.63 -35.37 -16.59
CA ALA A 201 3.89 -36.18 -15.65
C ALA A 201 2.45 -36.44 -16.15
N LYS A 202 1.93 -37.65 -15.91
CA LYS A 202 0.55 -38.00 -16.30
C LYS A 202 -0.48 -37.26 -15.47
N LYS A 203 -0.19 -37.04 -14.19
CA LYS A 203 -1.08 -36.33 -13.26
C LYS A 203 -0.27 -35.43 -12.32
N GLY A 204 -0.87 -34.35 -11.87
CA GLY A 204 -0.31 -33.50 -10.82
C GLY A 204 -1.38 -32.80 -10.03
N ASN A 205 -1.04 -32.52 -8.79
CA ASN A 205 -1.92 -31.82 -7.86
C ASN A 205 -1.14 -30.78 -7.09
N PHE A 206 -1.71 -29.59 -6.92
CA PHE A 206 -1.17 -28.58 -6.05
C PHE A 206 -1.50 -28.92 -4.61
N LYS A 207 -0.47 -28.95 -3.75
CA LYS A 207 -0.62 -29.21 -2.33
C LYS A 207 0.10 -28.17 -1.53
N GLN A 208 -0.54 -27.70 -0.48
CA GLN A 208 0.07 -26.81 0.48
C GLN A 208 0.74 -27.63 1.57
N SER A 209 2.04 -27.44 1.76
CA SER A 209 2.81 -28.03 2.85
C SER A 209 3.36 -26.91 3.74
N GLY A 210 2.62 -26.60 4.82
CA GLY A 210 2.92 -25.45 5.68
C GLY A 210 2.76 -24.14 4.91
N ASN A 211 3.86 -23.37 4.78
CA ASN A 211 3.88 -22.09 4.08
C ASN A 211 4.29 -22.22 2.61
N ASN A 212 4.65 -23.43 2.13
CA ASN A 212 5.17 -23.65 0.79
C ASN A 212 4.15 -24.36 -0.08
N GLN A 213 4.05 -23.95 -1.35
CA GLN A 213 3.28 -24.65 -2.36
C GLN A 213 4.16 -25.69 -3.06
N ILE A 214 3.65 -26.91 -3.16
CA ILE A 214 4.31 -28.04 -3.79
C ILE A 214 3.39 -28.54 -4.91
N LEU A 215 3.95 -28.78 -6.09
CA LEU A 215 3.27 -29.51 -7.14
C LEU A 215 3.69 -30.98 -7.07
N GLU A 216 2.78 -31.83 -6.56
CA GLU A 216 2.97 -33.28 -6.57
C GLU A 216 2.72 -33.80 -7.98
N LEU A 217 3.71 -34.47 -8.55
CA LEU A 217 3.67 -35.08 -9.88
C LEU A 217 3.65 -36.58 -9.77
N TYR A 218 2.81 -37.22 -10.58
CA TYR A 218 2.64 -38.66 -10.56
C TYR A 218 2.90 -39.28 -11.94
N SER A 219 3.65 -40.40 -11.95
CA SER A 219 3.96 -41.22 -13.12
C SER A 219 4.54 -40.40 -14.25
N GLY A 220 5.77 -39.99 -14.10
CA GLY A 220 6.45 -39.08 -15.02
C GLY A 220 7.90 -39.43 -15.32
N GLU A 221 8.49 -38.60 -16.15
CA GLU A 221 9.90 -38.64 -16.54
C GLU A 221 10.46 -37.22 -16.55
N THR A 222 11.69 -37.10 -16.07
CA THR A 222 12.45 -35.85 -16.11
C THR A 222 13.65 -36.01 -17.00
N ILE A 223 13.83 -35.08 -17.93
CA ILE A 223 14.98 -34.95 -18.82
C ILE A 223 15.72 -33.69 -18.45
N SER A 224 16.98 -33.79 -18.10
CA SER A 224 17.84 -32.65 -17.77
C SER A 224 18.97 -32.57 -18.81
N ILE A 225 19.19 -31.36 -19.33
CA ILE A 225 20.27 -31.03 -20.25
C ILE A 225 21.16 -30.03 -19.54
N ILE A 226 22.34 -30.48 -19.11
CA ILE A 226 23.33 -29.69 -18.37
C ILE A 226 24.68 -29.94 -19.08
N ASP A 227 25.39 -28.87 -19.42
CA ASP A 227 26.71 -28.95 -20.12
C ASP A 227 26.70 -29.90 -21.33
N ASN A 228 25.68 -29.84 -22.17
CA ASN A 228 25.44 -30.72 -23.32
C ASN A 228 25.34 -32.23 -23.00
N LYS A 229 25.19 -32.59 -21.73
CA LYS A 229 24.90 -33.96 -21.28
C LYS A 229 23.42 -34.13 -21.01
N ILE A 230 22.84 -35.16 -21.62
CA ILE A 230 21.43 -35.49 -21.44
C ILE A 230 21.35 -36.60 -20.39
N SER A 231 20.59 -36.34 -19.33
CA SER A 231 20.20 -37.34 -18.34
C SER A 231 18.69 -37.42 -18.23
N SER A 232 18.17 -38.65 -18.12
CA SER A 232 16.75 -38.87 -17.90
C SER A 232 16.52 -39.83 -16.74
N PHE A 233 15.46 -39.58 -15.94
CA PHE A 233 15.01 -40.50 -14.93
C PHE A 233 13.49 -40.56 -14.88
N LYS A 234 12.95 -41.76 -14.61
CA LYS A 234 11.51 -41.98 -14.45
C LYS A 234 11.17 -42.01 -12.95
N PHE A 235 10.02 -41.46 -12.61
CA PHE A 235 9.53 -41.44 -11.24
C PHE A 235 8.06 -41.88 -11.16
N SER A 236 7.70 -42.53 -10.07
CA SER A 236 6.29 -42.83 -9.74
C SER A 236 5.61 -41.64 -9.05
N LYS A 237 6.34 -40.91 -8.19
CA LYS A 237 5.95 -39.67 -7.53
C LYS A 237 7.16 -38.77 -7.42
N SER A 238 6.95 -37.46 -7.64
CA SER A 238 7.97 -36.43 -7.45
C SER A 238 7.29 -35.16 -6.93
N ASP A 239 7.91 -34.53 -5.94
CA ASP A 239 7.45 -33.26 -5.38
C ASP A 239 8.27 -32.14 -5.99
N PHE A 240 7.60 -31.29 -6.77
CA PHE A 240 8.21 -30.12 -7.35
C PHE A 240 7.93 -28.92 -6.44
N ASN A 241 8.96 -28.47 -5.72
CA ASN A 241 8.86 -27.35 -4.81
C ASN A 241 8.81 -26.04 -5.61
N LEU A 242 7.76 -25.25 -5.35
CA LEU A 242 7.51 -23.96 -6.00
C LEU A 242 7.91 -22.76 -5.14
N SER A 243 8.40 -23.01 -3.92
CA SER A 243 8.71 -21.95 -2.95
C SER A 243 9.83 -21.00 -3.41
N TYR A 244 10.76 -21.48 -4.27
CA TYR A 244 11.77 -20.59 -4.85
C TYR A 244 11.19 -19.55 -5.82
N LEU A 245 9.94 -19.69 -6.23
CA LEU A 245 9.21 -18.76 -7.07
C LEU A 245 8.57 -17.63 -6.24
N GLU A 246 8.44 -17.84 -4.94
CA GLU A 246 7.95 -16.84 -3.98
C GLU A 246 9.05 -15.87 -3.54
N ASP A 247 10.32 -16.13 -3.85
CA ASP A 247 11.47 -15.29 -3.44
C ASP A 247 11.42 -13.84 -3.99
N ASN A 248 10.54 -13.55 -4.95
CA ASN A 248 10.28 -12.18 -5.37
C ASN A 248 9.22 -11.45 -4.49
N THR A 249 8.50 -12.15 -3.62
CA THR A 249 7.65 -11.52 -2.61
C THR A 249 8.51 -11.30 -1.37
N THR A 250 8.99 -10.07 -1.19
CA THR A 250 9.76 -9.70 0.00
C THR A 250 9.04 -10.14 1.26
N THR A 251 9.56 -11.19 1.90
CA THR A 251 9.09 -11.75 3.19
C THR A 251 9.25 -10.74 4.32
N TYR A 252 10.14 -9.77 4.14
CA TYR A 252 10.43 -8.73 5.13
C TYR A 252 9.46 -7.55 4.97
N LYS A 253 8.92 -7.07 6.09
CA LYS A 253 8.14 -5.83 6.13
C LYS A 253 8.99 -4.67 5.60
N LYS A 254 8.46 -3.91 4.64
CA LYS A 254 9.10 -2.67 4.23
C LYS A 254 8.97 -1.64 5.35
N THR A 255 9.91 -0.71 5.43
CA THR A 255 9.92 0.36 6.44
C THR A 255 8.57 1.12 6.53
N GLN A 256 7.84 1.20 5.43
CA GLN A 256 6.52 1.85 5.36
C GLN A 256 5.38 1.06 6.02
N GLU A 257 5.61 -0.20 6.37
CA GLU A 257 4.64 -1.15 6.96
C GLU A 257 4.89 -1.40 8.44
N VAL A 258 6.00 -0.87 8.94
CA VAL A 258 6.38 -1.01 10.35
C VAL A 258 5.79 0.17 11.11
N ASP A 259 5.17 -0.09 12.26
CA ASP A 259 4.66 0.95 13.14
C ASP A 259 5.79 1.91 13.54
N THR A 260 5.50 3.22 13.56
CA THR A 260 6.50 4.25 13.89
C THR A 260 7.09 4.05 15.29
N VAL A 261 6.30 3.52 16.23
CA VAL A 261 6.77 3.19 17.58
C VAL A 261 7.84 2.10 17.56
N ASP A 262 7.65 1.07 16.73
CA ASP A 262 8.63 -0.03 16.61
C ASP A 262 9.89 0.43 15.87
N LEU A 263 9.77 1.34 14.91
CA LEU A 263 10.92 1.98 14.26
C LEU A 263 11.74 2.82 15.26
N ILE A 264 11.09 3.59 16.12
CA ILE A 264 11.76 4.37 17.16
C ILE A 264 12.46 3.46 18.16
N LYS A 265 11.83 2.37 18.60
CA LYS A 265 12.45 1.37 19.48
C LYS A 265 13.65 0.71 18.80
N CYS A 266 13.54 0.34 17.53
CA CYS A 266 14.64 -0.24 16.78
C CYS A 266 15.82 0.73 16.66
N TYR A 267 15.55 2.00 16.35
CA TYR A 267 16.57 3.05 16.29
C TYR A 267 17.25 3.26 17.65
N HIS A 268 16.49 3.33 18.73
CA HIS A 268 17.03 3.49 20.09
C HIS A 268 17.93 2.30 20.48
N ASN A 269 17.51 1.07 20.16
CA ASN A 269 18.31 -0.13 20.43
C ASN A 269 19.60 -0.16 19.62
N LEU A 270 19.58 0.29 18.35
CA LEU A 270 20.77 0.42 17.51
C LEU A 270 21.75 1.47 18.05
N MET A 271 21.24 2.61 18.51
CA MET A 271 22.06 3.66 19.13
C MET A 271 22.72 3.15 20.41
N ASN A 272 21.97 2.46 21.29
CA ASN A 272 22.52 1.89 22.51
C ASN A 272 23.56 0.79 22.24
N PHE A 273 23.34 -0.02 21.18
CA PHE A 273 24.32 -1.05 20.78
C PHE A 273 25.62 -0.44 20.25
N ASN A 274 25.56 0.62 19.48
CA ASN A 274 26.74 1.35 19.02
C ASN A 274 27.52 2.01 20.16
N ILE A 275 26.85 2.58 21.16
CA ILE A 275 27.50 3.15 22.34
C ILE A 275 28.24 2.05 23.12
N LEU A 276 27.61 0.90 23.31
CA LEU A 276 28.23 -0.23 24.01
C LEU A 276 29.39 -0.88 23.24
N SER A 277 29.40 -0.79 21.91
CA SER A 277 30.51 -1.32 21.09
C SER A 277 31.69 -0.37 21.06
N ILE A 278 31.46 0.94 21.17
CA ILE A 278 32.52 1.97 21.26
C ILE A 278 33.25 1.86 22.61
N ASP A 279 32.53 1.66 23.71
CA ASP A 279 33.13 1.51 25.04
C ASP A 279 33.99 0.23 25.18
N ARG A 280 33.75 -0.81 24.41
CA ARG A 280 34.55 -2.04 24.42
C ARG A 280 35.88 -1.94 23.65
N ASN A 281 36.04 -0.96 22.79
CA ASN A 281 37.27 -0.73 22.02
C ASN A 281 38.25 0.25 22.71
N PHE A 282 37.92 0.73 23.90
CA PHE A 282 38.74 1.64 24.70
C PHE A 282 39.24 1.03 26.02
N GLN A 283 39.10 -0.30 26.19
CA GLN A 283 39.76 -1.10 27.22
C GLN A 283 40.75 -2.11 26.59
#